data_61a223b36a78c524862091ee1d96e97f
#
_entry.id   61a223b36a78c524862091ee1d96e97f
#
_cell.length_a   1.000
_cell.length_b   1.000
_cell.length_c   1.000
_cell.angle_alpha   90.00
_cell.angle_beta   90.00
_cell.angle_gamma   90.00
#
_symmetry.space_group_name_H-M   'P 1'
#
loop_
_entity.id
_entity.type
_entity.pdbx_description
1 polymer ?
#
loop_
_entity_poly.entity_id
_entity_poly.type
_entity_poly.pdbx_seq_one_letter_code
_entity_poly.pdbx_strand_id
1 'polypeptide(L)'
;MINWLNMAKSDLTPFVVGMLSLLFSSLPLKADFIDGHQLNTYCSSQDPTDDMICIVYVTGAFDAFTTSDLISQKSSQTPPALCPPADTSPDELKQVTLDWLERPETDLNFAATLIVLSAINDKYGCEK
;
A
#
# COMPACT_ATOMS: atom_id res chain seq x y z
N MET A 1 -23.48 27.57 59.70
CA MET A 1 -22.27 27.67 58.92
C MET A 1 -22.12 26.36 58.16
N ILE A 2 -22.36 26.40 56.91
CA ILE A 2 -22.24 25.21 56.04
C ILE A 2 -20.76 25.08 55.60
N ASN A 3 -20.15 23.95 55.90
CA ASN A 3 -18.73 23.69 55.72
C ASN A 3 -18.48 23.30 54.24
N TRP A 4 -18.04 24.28 53.44
CA TRP A 4 -17.81 24.14 52.00
C TRP A 4 -16.58 23.28 51.62
N LEU A 5 -15.84 22.76 52.63
CA LEU A 5 -14.57 22.05 52.40
C LEU A 5 -14.70 20.54 52.19
N ASN A 6 -15.90 19.97 52.25
CA ASN A 6 -16.09 18.51 52.10
C ASN A 6 -16.74 18.07 50.80
N MET A 7 -16.98 18.97 49.84
CA MET A 7 -17.63 18.62 48.57
C MET A 7 -16.67 18.47 47.37
N ALA A 8 -15.38 18.48 47.61
CA ALA A 8 -14.39 18.47 46.48
C ALA A 8 -13.55 17.18 46.40
N LYS A 9 -14.00 16.06 46.95
CA LYS A 9 -13.13 14.86 47.04
C LYS A 9 -13.68 13.56 46.48
N SER A 10 -14.83 13.55 45.81
CA SER A 10 -15.41 12.24 45.41
C SER A 10 -15.65 11.98 43.94
N ASP A 11 -15.40 12.92 43.03
CA ASP A 11 -15.86 12.70 41.66
C ASP A 11 -14.79 12.72 40.54
N LEU A 12 -13.49 12.75 40.87
CA LEU A 12 -12.44 12.76 39.82
C LEU A 12 -11.90 11.37 39.44
N THR A 13 -12.15 10.35 40.22
CA THR A 13 -11.58 9.01 40.03
C THR A 13 -12.18 8.23 38.86
N PRO A 14 -13.47 8.29 38.51
CA PRO A 14 -14.01 7.54 37.39
C PRO A 14 -13.62 8.13 36.03
N PHE A 15 -13.38 9.45 35.95
CA PHE A 15 -13.00 10.09 34.67
C PHE A 15 -11.58 9.78 34.23
N VAL A 16 -10.63 9.62 35.13
CA VAL A 16 -9.23 9.32 34.82
C VAL A 16 -9.05 7.88 34.32
N VAL A 17 -9.82 6.94 34.88
CA VAL A 17 -9.76 5.52 34.45
C VAL A 17 -10.38 5.32 33.07
N GLY A 18 -11.45 6.05 32.74
CA GLY A 18 -12.09 5.99 31.42
C GLY A 18 -11.22 6.56 30.29
N MET A 19 -10.43 7.59 30.57
CA MET A 19 -9.58 8.24 29.56
C MET A 19 -8.31 7.44 29.25
N LEU A 20 -7.83 6.62 30.18
CA LEU A 20 -6.66 5.77 29.97
C LEU A 20 -6.95 4.55 29.09
N SER A 21 -8.22 4.12 29.02
CA SER A 21 -8.64 2.96 28.20
C SER A 21 -8.74 3.27 26.70
N LEU A 22 -8.78 4.54 26.30
CA LEU A 22 -8.87 4.95 24.90
C LEU A 22 -7.51 5.05 24.18
N LEU A 23 -6.41 4.96 24.92
CA LEU A 23 -5.06 5.11 24.36
C LEU A 23 -4.45 3.80 23.82
N PHE A 24 -5.12 2.65 23.99
CA PHE A 24 -4.58 1.35 23.60
C PHE A 24 -5.19 0.76 22.32
N SER A 25 -6.01 1.51 21.59
CA SER A 25 -6.70 0.99 20.40
C SER A 25 -6.09 1.39 19.06
N SER A 26 -4.84 1.85 19.02
CA SER A 26 -4.14 2.01 17.74
C SER A 26 -3.47 0.69 17.33
N LEU A 27 -4.29 -0.32 17.02
CA LEU A 27 -3.81 -1.46 16.25
C LEU A 27 -3.42 -0.92 14.85
N PRO A 28 -2.20 -1.19 14.36
CA PRO A 28 -1.86 -0.84 12.99
C PRO A 28 -2.84 -1.57 12.08
N LEU A 29 -3.68 -0.82 11.37
CA LEU A 29 -4.50 -1.35 10.30
C LEU A 29 -3.53 -1.83 9.21
N LYS A 30 -3.16 -3.11 9.22
CA LYS A 30 -2.50 -3.73 8.07
C LYS A 30 -3.56 -3.93 6.99
N ALA A 31 -3.57 -3.04 6.01
CA ALA A 31 -4.33 -3.21 4.79
C ALA A 31 -3.49 -4.00 3.77
N ASP A 32 -3.01 -5.17 4.17
CA ASP A 32 -2.32 -6.10 3.29
C ASP A 32 -3.33 -7.11 2.76
N PHE A 33 -3.83 -6.88 1.55
CA PHE A 33 -4.79 -7.80 0.93
C PHE A 33 -4.11 -9.00 0.30
N ILE A 34 -2.98 -8.84 -0.38
CA ILE A 34 -2.14 -9.94 -0.89
C ILE A 34 -0.65 -9.60 -0.75
N ASP A 35 0.16 -10.64 -0.57
CA ASP A 35 1.61 -10.56 -0.53
C ASP A 35 2.25 -11.02 -1.85
N GLY A 36 3.58 -10.99 -1.92
CA GLY A 36 4.32 -11.42 -3.09
C GLY A 36 4.14 -12.91 -3.41
N HIS A 37 3.94 -13.78 -2.42
CA HIS A 37 3.70 -15.21 -2.66
C HIS A 37 2.37 -15.44 -3.40
N GLN A 38 1.32 -14.75 -2.95
CA GLN A 38 0.01 -14.83 -3.61
C GLN A 38 0.06 -14.21 -5.01
N LEU A 39 0.71 -13.05 -5.17
CA LEU A 39 0.89 -12.44 -6.47
C LEU A 39 1.65 -13.37 -7.42
N ASN A 40 2.75 -13.97 -6.96
CA ASN A 40 3.53 -14.91 -7.76
C ASN A 40 2.70 -16.13 -8.17
N THR A 41 1.86 -16.66 -7.27
CA THR A 41 0.94 -17.78 -7.58
C THR A 41 0.02 -17.43 -8.73
N TYR A 42 -0.61 -16.26 -8.72
CA TYR A 42 -1.51 -15.83 -9.80
C TYR A 42 -0.75 -15.56 -11.09
N CYS A 43 0.37 -14.83 -11.02
CA CYS A 43 1.07 -14.37 -12.22
C CYS A 43 1.82 -15.50 -12.95
N SER A 44 2.25 -16.56 -12.25
CA SER A 44 2.93 -17.72 -12.86
C SER A 44 1.99 -18.88 -13.18
N SER A 45 0.71 -18.78 -12.84
CA SER A 45 -0.30 -19.81 -13.15
C SER A 45 -0.61 -19.88 -14.64
N GLN A 46 -0.94 -21.08 -15.11
CA GLN A 46 -1.45 -21.32 -16.46
C GLN A 46 -2.99 -21.34 -16.50
N ASP A 47 -3.65 -21.20 -15.35
CA ASP A 47 -5.11 -21.08 -15.29
C ASP A 47 -5.55 -19.71 -15.79
N PRO A 48 -6.49 -19.62 -16.74
CA PRO A 48 -6.94 -18.34 -17.28
C PRO A 48 -7.55 -17.39 -16.24
N THR A 49 -8.11 -17.92 -15.16
CA THR A 49 -8.68 -17.11 -14.09
C THR A 49 -7.59 -16.44 -13.27
N ASP A 50 -6.58 -17.21 -12.88
CA ASP A 50 -5.42 -16.69 -12.15
C ASP A 50 -4.65 -15.67 -12.99
N ASP A 51 -4.46 -15.96 -14.27
CA ASP A 51 -3.83 -15.07 -15.24
C ASP A 51 -4.57 -13.72 -15.30
N MET A 52 -5.89 -13.74 -15.39
CA MET A 52 -6.72 -12.54 -15.38
C MET A 52 -6.60 -11.78 -14.04
N ILE A 53 -6.57 -12.48 -12.90
CA ILE A 53 -6.38 -11.85 -11.57
C ILE A 53 -5.04 -11.13 -11.54
N CYS A 54 -3.97 -11.75 -12.02
CA CYS A 54 -2.65 -11.11 -12.12
C CYS A 54 -2.70 -9.84 -12.98
N ILE A 55 -3.23 -9.93 -14.19
CA ILE A 55 -3.30 -8.80 -15.14
C ILE A 55 -4.08 -7.64 -14.53
N VAL A 56 -5.26 -7.90 -13.97
CA VAL A 56 -6.12 -6.86 -13.37
C VAL A 56 -5.45 -6.22 -12.15
N TYR A 57 -4.80 -7.02 -11.31
CA TYR A 57 -4.10 -6.51 -10.14
C TYR A 57 -2.93 -5.60 -10.51
N VAL A 58 -2.07 -6.06 -11.40
CA VAL A 58 -0.87 -5.31 -11.84
C VAL A 58 -1.28 -4.03 -12.57
N THR A 59 -2.27 -4.10 -13.46
CA THR A 59 -2.78 -2.93 -14.19
C THR A 59 -3.42 -1.92 -13.25
N GLY A 60 -4.22 -2.38 -12.28
CA GLY A 60 -4.82 -1.49 -11.28
C GLY A 60 -3.79 -0.80 -10.39
N ALA A 61 -2.73 -1.51 -9.99
CA ALA A 61 -1.61 -0.91 -9.25
C ALA A 61 -0.88 0.13 -10.12
N PHE A 62 -0.61 -0.17 -11.38
CA PHE A 62 0.02 0.77 -12.33
C PHE A 62 -0.81 2.04 -12.51
N ASP A 63 -2.13 1.92 -12.71
CA ASP A 63 -3.04 3.06 -12.81
C ASP A 63 -3.03 3.92 -11.54
N ALA A 64 -3.01 3.29 -10.38
CA ALA A 64 -2.93 4.01 -9.11
C ALA A 64 -1.62 4.78 -8.97
N PHE A 65 -0.49 4.18 -9.34
CA PHE A 65 0.83 4.82 -9.25
C PHE A 65 0.98 5.97 -10.23
N THR A 66 0.58 5.79 -11.49
CA THR A 66 0.64 6.85 -12.50
C THR A 66 -0.30 8.02 -12.16
N THR A 67 -1.48 7.72 -11.63
CA THR A 67 -2.41 8.76 -11.15
C THR A 67 -1.83 9.53 -9.97
N SER A 68 -1.24 8.85 -9.00
CA SER A 68 -0.59 9.47 -7.84
C SER A 68 0.59 10.36 -8.27
N ASP A 69 1.38 9.90 -9.22
CA ASP A 69 2.50 10.65 -9.79
C ASP A 69 2.02 11.93 -10.49
N LEU A 70 0.96 11.85 -11.31
CA LEU A 70 0.33 13.01 -11.95
C LEU A 70 -0.21 14.04 -10.95
N ILE A 71 -0.82 13.57 -9.85
CA ILE A 71 -1.29 14.44 -8.77
C ILE A 71 -0.12 15.17 -8.11
N SER A 72 0.97 14.44 -7.84
CA SER A 72 2.19 15.01 -7.24
C SER A 72 2.84 16.06 -8.13
N GLN A 73 2.92 15.81 -9.44
CA GLN A 73 3.43 16.77 -10.42
C GLN A 73 2.62 18.08 -10.42
N LYS A 74 1.29 17.96 -10.36
CA LYS A 74 0.38 19.14 -10.38
C LYS A 74 0.38 19.90 -9.06
N SER A 75 0.40 19.21 -7.93
CA SER A 75 0.25 19.82 -6.60
C SER A 75 1.57 20.35 -6.04
N SER A 76 2.68 19.69 -6.30
CA SER A 76 3.98 19.95 -5.70
C SER A 76 5.04 20.37 -6.72
N GLN A 77 4.67 20.46 -8.02
CA GLN A 77 5.59 20.79 -9.13
C GLN A 77 6.83 19.86 -9.14
N THR A 78 6.66 18.61 -8.72
CA THR A 78 7.72 17.59 -8.78
C THR A 78 7.86 17.07 -10.20
N PRO A 79 9.07 16.69 -10.65
CA PRO A 79 9.23 16.02 -11.93
C PRO A 79 8.53 14.64 -11.91
N PRO A 80 8.15 14.09 -13.09
CA PRO A 80 7.56 12.77 -13.15
C PRO A 80 8.50 11.70 -12.59
N ALA A 81 7.96 10.77 -11.80
CA ALA A 81 8.71 9.62 -11.29
C ALA A 81 8.71 8.45 -12.27
N LEU A 82 7.63 8.30 -13.05
CA LEU A 82 7.45 7.22 -14.02
C LEU A 82 7.30 7.78 -15.43
N CYS A 83 8.01 7.17 -16.38
CA CYS A 83 8.05 7.52 -17.80
C CYS A 83 7.74 6.30 -18.69
N PRO A 84 6.59 5.63 -18.51
CA PRO A 84 6.23 4.49 -19.34
C PRO A 84 5.96 4.93 -20.79
N PRO A 85 6.25 4.08 -21.81
CA PRO A 85 5.80 4.29 -23.17
C PRO A 85 4.27 4.43 -23.25
N ALA A 86 3.77 5.24 -24.20
CA ALA A 86 2.33 5.48 -24.33
C ALA A 86 1.53 4.23 -24.74
N ASP A 87 2.19 3.23 -25.30
CA ASP A 87 1.62 1.97 -25.78
C ASP A 87 1.86 0.79 -24.80
N THR A 88 2.29 1.07 -23.56
CA THR A 88 2.48 0.04 -22.53
C THR A 88 1.20 -0.77 -22.33
N SER A 89 1.27 -2.08 -22.54
CA SER A 89 0.14 -2.99 -22.49
C SER A 89 0.01 -3.69 -21.13
N PRO A 90 -1.19 -4.19 -20.77
CA PRO A 90 -1.39 -5.02 -19.57
C PRO A 90 -0.51 -6.27 -19.53
N ASP A 91 -0.32 -6.92 -20.67
CA ASP A 91 0.54 -8.10 -20.77
C ASP A 91 2.01 -7.78 -20.54
N GLU A 92 2.47 -6.62 -21.03
CA GLU A 92 3.82 -6.14 -20.75
C GLU A 92 4.02 -5.83 -19.26
N LEU A 93 3.05 -5.19 -18.62
CA LEU A 93 3.09 -4.92 -17.17
C LEU A 93 3.14 -6.22 -16.35
N LYS A 94 2.36 -7.24 -16.76
CA LYS A 94 2.43 -8.57 -16.16
C LYS A 94 3.82 -9.17 -16.32
N GLN A 95 4.41 -9.12 -17.51
CA GLN A 95 5.75 -9.68 -17.77
C GLN A 95 6.82 -8.98 -16.94
N VAL A 96 6.80 -7.66 -16.88
CA VAL A 96 7.70 -6.85 -16.03
C VAL A 96 7.61 -7.26 -14.57
N THR A 97 6.39 -7.52 -14.09
CA THR A 97 6.15 -7.97 -12.71
C THR A 97 6.66 -9.39 -12.48
N LEU A 98 6.43 -10.31 -13.42
CA LEU A 98 6.95 -11.68 -13.34
C LEU A 98 8.48 -11.71 -13.31
N ASP A 99 9.13 -10.98 -14.21
CA ASP A 99 10.60 -10.89 -14.27
C ASP A 99 11.19 -10.40 -12.94
N TRP A 100 10.46 -9.52 -12.23
CA TRP A 100 10.85 -9.05 -10.90
C TRP A 100 10.62 -10.09 -9.81
N LEU A 101 9.48 -10.78 -9.82
CA LEU A 101 9.13 -11.84 -8.86
C LEU A 101 10.09 -13.03 -8.91
N GLU A 102 10.66 -13.31 -10.09
CA GLU A 102 11.63 -14.40 -10.29
C GLU A 102 13.05 -14.07 -9.84
N ARG A 103 13.34 -12.81 -9.49
CA ARG A 103 14.67 -12.41 -8.98
C ARG A 103 14.93 -13.02 -7.61
N PRO A 104 16.09 -13.62 -7.36
CA PRO A 104 16.41 -14.25 -6.08
C PRO A 104 16.42 -13.27 -4.89
N GLU A 105 16.68 -11.99 -5.15
CA GLU A 105 16.69 -10.92 -4.15
C GLU A 105 15.30 -10.39 -3.79
N THR A 106 14.25 -10.78 -4.51
CA THR A 106 12.89 -10.32 -4.25
C THR A 106 12.31 -11.00 -3.01
N ASP A 107 12.03 -10.22 -1.96
CA ASP A 107 11.35 -10.73 -0.77
C ASP A 107 9.83 -10.79 -1.00
N LEU A 108 9.32 -11.99 -1.16
CA LEU A 108 7.90 -12.25 -1.42
C LEU A 108 6.99 -12.05 -0.18
N ASN A 109 7.56 -11.78 1.00
CA ASN A 109 6.76 -11.41 2.18
C ASN A 109 6.29 -9.95 2.16
N PHE A 110 6.80 -9.14 1.25
CA PHE A 110 6.29 -7.78 1.07
C PHE A 110 4.90 -7.76 0.44
N ALA A 111 4.18 -6.66 0.70
CA ALA A 111 2.91 -6.39 0.03
C ALA A 111 3.07 -6.44 -1.50
N ALA A 112 2.16 -7.10 -2.19
CA ALA A 112 2.21 -7.26 -3.64
C ALA A 112 2.29 -5.90 -4.38
N THR A 113 1.61 -4.87 -3.87
CA THR A 113 1.67 -3.50 -4.44
C THR A 113 3.08 -2.91 -4.42
N LEU A 114 3.86 -3.16 -3.36
CA LEU A 114 5.26 -2.70 -3.28
C LEU A 114 6.14 -3.43 -4.30
N ILE A 115 5.91 -4.72 -4.50
CA ILE A 115 6.64 -5.52 -5.49
C ILE A 115 6.33 -5.01 -6.90
N VAL A 116 5.05 -4.80 -7.23
CA VAL A 116 4.63 -4.25 -8.52
C VAL A 116 5.23 -2.86 -8.73
N LEU A 117 5.18 -1.98 -7.73
CA LEU A 117 5.80 -0.65 -7.82
C LEU A 117 7.30 -0.72 -8.05
N SER A 118 8.00 -1.63 -7.37
CA SER A 118 9.44 -1.82 -7.56
C SER A 118 9.76 -2.27 -8.98
N ALA A 119 9.01 -3.24 -9.51
CA ALA A 119 9.17 -3.73 -10.88
C ALA A 119 8.92 -2.63 -11.92
N ILE A 120 7.84 -1.86 -11.75
CA ILE A 120 7.46 -0.75 -12.62
C ILE A 120 8.51 0.37 -12.56
N ASN A 121 8.97 0.73 -11.37
CA ASN A 121 9.97 1.79 -11.20
C ASN A 121 11.34 1.39 -11.77
N ASP A 122 11.72 0.12 -11.65
CA ASP A 122 12.96 -0.40 -12.26
C ASP A 122 12.91 -0.32 -13.79
N LYS A 123 11.75 -0.62 -14.37
CA LYS A 123 11.58 -0.65 -15.83
C LYS A 123 11.29 0.72 -16.44
N TYR A 124 10.46 1.53 -15.79
CA TYR A 124 9.90 2.75 -16.34
C TYR A 124 10.19 4.00 -15.52
N GLY A 125 11.05 3.92 -14.52
CA GLY A 125 11.51 5.11 -13.79
C GLY A 125 12.14 6.12 -14.75
N CYS A 126 11.77 7.41 -14.60
CA CYS A 126 12.39 8.45 -15.42
C CYS A 126 13.88 8.56 -15.09
N GLU A 127 14.71 8.76 -16.11
CA GLU A 127 16.12 9.10 -15.92
C GLU A 127 16.24 10.45 -15.17
N LYS A 128 17.09 10.49 -14.15
CA LYS A 128 17.36 11.68 -13.37
C LYS A 128 18.49 12.48 -13.99
#